data_159cc510b8bfde99635c781f1ccc8b1d
#
_entry.id   159cc510b8bfde99635c781f1ccc8b1d
#
_cell.length_a   1.000
_cell.length_b   1.000
_cell.length_c   1.000
_cell.angle_alpha   90.00
_cell.angle_beta   90.00
_cell.angle_gamma   90.00
#
_symmetry.space_group_name_H-M   'P 1'
#
loop_
_entity.id
_entity.type
_entity.pdbx_description
1 polymer ?
#
loop_
_entity_poly.entity_id
_entity_poly.type
_entity_poly.pdbx_seq_one_letter_code
_entity_poly.pdbx_strand_id
1 'polypeptide(L)'
;MSGGGRSSGRAGTSSAKKTGSGEVVAFNAASLPIKGSEKQVAWAQDIIQTAFDTIDVNIKRMEEQNKKEIAGFKQRHPSSKMTAELKSRITADNDAWIAAAKEYRSASAQNFSKMSEIPAKQVIDSRYNFSGEVILRSINYNAEQKKRKK
;
A
#
# COMPACT_ATOMS: atom_id res chain seq x y z
N MET A 1 -24.64 -6.81 0.33
CA MET A 1 -24.83 -6.87 0.54
C MET A 1 -24.39 -7.07 0.65
N SER A 2 -24.08 -6.74 0.60
CA SER A 2 -23.91 -6.88 0.74
C SER A 2 -23.35 -6.93 0.72
N GLY A 3 -23.11 -6.58 0.69
CA GLY A 3 -22.99 -6.62 0.68
C GLY A 3 -22.38 -6.66 0.67
N GLY A 4 -22.22 -6.32 0.64
CA GLY A 4 -22.11 -6.30 0.62
C GLY A 4 -21.56 -6.17 0.67
N GLY A 5 -21.44 -5.88 0.71
CA GLY A 5 -21.49 -5.65 0.68
C GLY A 5 -20.94 -5.43 0.83
N ARG A 6 -20.87 -5.20 0.79
CA ARG A 6 -20.98 -4.88 0.94
C ARG A 6 -20.54 -4.84 0.90
N SER A 7 -20.26 -4.51 0.71
CA SER A 7 -20.34 -4.31 0.65
C SER A 7 -19.98 -4.02 0.63
N SER A 8 -19.85 -3.78 0.48
CA SER A 8 -19.93 -3.50 0.44
C SER A 8 -19.74 -3.06 0.53
N GLY A 9 -19.66 -2.91 0.54
CA GLY A 9 -19.91 -2.39 0.48
C GLY A 9 -19.62 -1.89 0.62
N ARG A 10 -19.85 -1.69 0.49
CA ARG A 10 -19.91 -1.07 0.63
C ARG A 10 -19.49 -0.70 0.40
N ALA A 11 -19.44 -0.45 0.14
CA ALA A 11 -19.21 0.13 -0.06
C ALA A 11 -18.74 0.72 -0.17
N GLY A 12 -18.77 0.95 -0.24
CA GLY A 12 -18.53 1.74 -0.40
C GLY A 12 -18.06 2.35 -0.23
N THR A 13 -18.10 2.78 -0.22
CA THR A 13 -17.80 3.45 0.09
C THR A 13 -17.34 4.08 0.51
N SER A 14 -17.46 4.31 0.49
CA SER A 14 -17.08 4.97 0.98
C SER A 14 -16.56 5.43 1.44
N SER A 15 -16.52 5.62 1.59
CA SER A 15 -16.01 6.19 2.07
C SER A 15 -15.31 6.71 2.23
N ALA A 16 -15.12 7.09 1.98
CA ALA A 16 -14.27 7.69 2.01
C ALA A 16 -14.06 8.63 2.67
N LYS A 17 -13.96 9.03 2.91
CA LYS A 17 -13.86 9.84 3.46
C LYS A 17 -12.79 10.19 4.04
N LYS A 18 -12.36 10.56 4.31
CA LYS A 18 -11.54 11.01 4.83
C LYS A 18 -10.42 10.85 4.70
N THR A 19 -10.15 11.05 4.63
CA THR A 19 -9.30 10.96 4.51
C THR A 19 -8.16 11.66 4.54
N GLY A 20 -7.86 12.39 4.45
CA GLY A 20 -6.78 13.24 4.38
C GLY A 20 -5.61 12.92 5.16
N SER A 21 -5.59 12.44 6.17
CA SER A 21 -4.44 12.19 7.01
C SER A 21 -3.51 11.10 6.47
N GLY A 22 -3.61 10.80 5.19
CA GLY A 22 -2.76 9.82 4.57
C GLY A 22 -3.20 8.39 4.77
N GLU A 23 -4.44 8.20 5.15
CA GLU A 23 -4.99 6.86 5.27
C GLU A 23 -5.05 6.18 3.92
N VAL A 24 -4.81 4.87 3.92
CA VAL A 24 -4.84 4.08 2.71
C VAL A 24 -6.28 3.71 2.38
N VAL A 25 -6.73 4.15 1.20
CA VAL A 25 -8.08 3.83 0.74
C VAL A 25 -8.11 2.39 0.23
N ALA A 26 -9.17 1.66 0.56
CA ALA A 26 -9.30 0.27 0.11
C ALA A 26 -9.29 0.20 -1.41
N PHE A 27 -8.57 -0.79 -1.93
CA PHE A 27 -8.47 -1.03 -3.36
C PHE A 27 -9.21 -2.32 -3.71
N ASN A 28 -10.03 -2.27 -4.75
CA ASN A 28 -10.80 -3.43 -5.18
C ASN A 28 -10.54 -3.71 -6.66
N ALA A 29 -9.75 -4.75 -6.94
CA ALA A 29 -9.42 -5.12 -8.31
C ALA A 29 -10.65 -5.59 -9.10
N ALA A 30 -11.69 -6.06 -8.41
CA ALA A 30 -12.91 -6.53 -9.09
C ALA A 30 -13.65 -5.40 -9.82
N SER A 31 -13.39 -4.14 -9.44
CA SER A 31 -14.02 -3.00 -10.10
C SER A 31 -13.29 -2.55 -11.36
N LEU A 32 -12.15 -3.14 -11.68
CA LEU A 32 -11.35 -2.74 -12.83
C LEU A 32 -11.93 -3.32 -14.14
N PRO A 33 -11.77 -2.59 -15.27
CA PRO A 33 -12.30 -3.04 -16.56
C PRO A 33 -11.40 -4.08 -17.23
N ILE A 34 -11.25 -5.23 -16.59
CA ILE A 34 -10.38 -6.30 -17.09
C ILE A 34 -11.13 -7.11 -18.13
N LYS A 35 -10.48 -7.36 -19.26
CA LYS A 35 -11.05 -8.08 -20.40
C LYS A 35 -10.32 -9.39 -20.65
N GLY A 36 -11.11 -10.43 -20.94
CA GLY A 36 -10.61 -11.76 -21.21
C GLY A 36 -11.65 -12.81 -20.90
N SER A 37 -11.25 -14.07 -20.90
CA SER A 37 -12.15 -15.15 -20.48
C SER A 37 -12.41 -15.00 -18.98
N GLU A 38 -13.47 -15.63 -18.49
CA GLU A 38 -13.82 -15.57 -17.06
C GLU A 38 -12.64 -15.97 -16.17
N LYS A 39 -11.97 -17.06 -16.54
CA LYS A 39 -10.83 -17.54 -15.77
C LYS A 39 -9.66 -16.57 -15.81
N GLN A 40 -9.40 -16.00 -16.98
CA GLN A 40 -8.33 -15.01 -17.12
C GLN A 40 -8.62 -13.75 -16.32
N VAL A 41 -9.86 -13.27 -16.36
CA VAL A 41 -10.26 -12.08 -15.61
C VAL A 41 -10.09 -12.33 -14.11
N ALA A 42 -10.57 -13.47 -13.62
CA ALA A 42 -10.44 -13.81 -12.21
C ALA A 42 -8.98 -13.91 -11.79
N TRP A 43 -8.15 -14.52 -12.61
CA TRP A 43 -6.72 -14.64 -12.32
C TRP A 43 -6.03 -13.28 -12.31
N ALA A 44 -6.34 -12.44 -13.30
CA ALA A 44 -5.76 -11.09 -13.37
C ALA A 44 -6.19 -10.24 -12.16
N GLN A 45 -7.46 -10.33 -11.77
CA GLN A 45 -7.95 -9.63 -10.57
C GLN A 45 -7.18 -10.07 -9.34
N ASP A 46 -6.95 -11.37 -9.19
CA ASP A 46 -6.22 -11.90 -8.05
C ASP A 46 -4.78 -11.40 -8.03
N ILE A 47 -4.11 -11.37 -9.18
CA ILE A 47 -2.74 -10.88 -9.29
C ILE A 47 -2.66 -9.42 -8.83
N ILE A 48 -3.54 -8.58 -9.35
CA ILE A 48 -3.54 -7.15 -9.04
C ILE A 48 -3.92 -6.92 -7.56
N GLN A 49 -4.95 -7.62 -7.10
CA GLN A 49 -5.40 -7.47 -5.70
C GLN A 49 -4.30 -7.87 -4.73
N THR A 50 -3.64 -9.00 -5.00
CA THR A 50 -2.55 -9.49 -4.16
C THR A 50 -1.40 -8.48 -4.10
N ALA A 51 -1.11 -7.82 -5.22
CA ALA A 51 -0.06 -6.81 -5.26
C ALA A 51 -0.39 -5.64 -4.31
N PHE A 52 -1.62 -5.14 -4.36
CA PHE A 52 -2.04 -4.05 -3.47
C PHE A 52 -2.10 -4.50 -2.02
N ASP A 53 -2.60 -5.71 -1.77
CA ASP A 53 -2.67 -6.26 -0.42
C ASP A 53 -1.27 -6.39 0.19
N THR A 54 -0.29 -6.79 -0.62
CA THR A 54 1.10 -6.89 -0.17
C THR A 54 1.61 -5.54 0.32
N ILE A 55 1.34 -4.47 -0.44
CA ILE A 55 1.75 -3.13 -0.04
C ILE A 55 1.08 -2.77 1.30
N ASP A 56 -0.22 -2.99 1.40
CA ASP A 56 -1.00 -2.60 2.58
C ASP A 56 -0.53 -3.34 3.83
N VAL A 57 -0.28 -4.64 3.71
CA VAL A 57 0.21 -5.45 4.82
C VAL A 57 1.58 -4.94 5.28
N ASN A 58 2.45 -4.59 4.34
CA ASN A 58 3.79 -4.13 4.70
C ASN A 58 3.79 -2.72 5.29
N ILE A 59 2.88 -1.84 4.83
CA ILE A 59 2.71 -0.53 5.46
C ILE A 59 2.31 -0.71 6.92
N LYS A 60 1.34 -1.57 7.16
CA LYS A 60 0.85 -1.82 8.52
C LYS A 60 1.96 -2.40 9.41
N ARG A 61 2.72 -3.34 8.85
CA ARG A 61 3.83 -3.96 9.57
C ARG A 61 4.88 -2.92 9.96
N MET A 62 5.16 -1.99 9.06
CA MET A 62 6.14 -0.95 9.32
C MET A 62 5.64 0.05 10.36
N GLU A 63 4.34 0.35 10.34
CA GLU A 63 3.74 1.21 11.36
C GLU A 63 3.82 0.57 12.75
N GLU A 64 3.59 -0.74 12.83
CA GLU A 64 3.74 -1.48 14.07
C GLU A 64 5.19 -1.52 14.53
N GLN A 65 6.11 -1.64 13.58
CA GLN A 65 7.54 -1.61 13.88
C GLN A 65 7.94 -0.26 14.49
N ASN A 66 7.36 0.84 14.00
CA ASN A 66 7.61 2.16 14.56
C ASN A 66 7.24 2.21 16.05
N LYS A 67 6.09 1.64 16.40
CA LYS A 67 5.66 1.60 17.80
C LYS A 67 6.64 0.84 18.66
N LYS A 68 7.14 -0.29 18.14
CA LYS A 68 8.11 -1.12 18.85
C LYS A 68 9.43 -0.39 19.04
N GLU A 69 9.87 0.35 18.03
CA GLU A 69 11.13 1.09 18.12
C GLU A 69 11.07 2.22 19.12
N ILE A 70 9.93 2.92 19.15
CA ILE A 70 9.73 3.98 20.14
C ILE A 70 9.70 3.39 21.55
N ALA A 71 8.95 2.30 21.74
CA ALA A 71 8.86 1.65 23.04
C ALA A 71 10.22 1.14 23.50
N GLY A 72 10.98 0.54 22.57
CA GLY A 72 12.32 0.04 22.87
C GLY A 72 13.29 1.15 23.26
N PHE A 73 13.23 2.27 22.55
CA PHE A 73 14.06 3.43 22.89
C PHE A 73 13.73 3.94 24.28
N LYS A 74 12.45 4.09 24.59
CA LYS A 74 12.02 4.55 25.89
C LYS A 74 12.50 3.63 27.00
N GLN A 75 12.47 2.33 26.75
CA GLN A 75 12.92 1.34 27.71
C GLN A 75 14.43 1.44 27.97
N ARG A 76 15.23 1.70 26.93
CA ARG A 76 16.67 1.85 27.05
C ARG A 76 17.06 3.22 27.64
N HIS A 77 16.20 4.21 27.49
CA HIS A 77 16.47 5.58 27.93
C HIS A 77 15.27 6.12 28.70
N PRO A 78 15.00 5.57 29.92
CA PRO A 78 13.75 5.91 30.63
C PRO A 78 13.66 7.36 31.06
N SER A 79 14.80 8.07 31.17
CA SER A 79 14.77 9.48 31.57
C SER A 79 14.60 10.43 30.38
N SER A 80 14.62 9.92 29.15
CA SER A 80 14.44 10.76 27.97
C SER A 80 12.99 11.17 27.81
N LYS A 81 12.78 12.44 27.51
CA LYS A 81 11.45 12.94 27.22
C LYS A 81 11.07 12.59 25.78
N MET A 82 9.99 11.86 25.62
CA MET A 82 9.55 11.39 24.29
C MET A 82 8.76 12.48 23.57
N THR A 83 9.49 13.45 23.03
CA THR A 83 8.89 14.52 22.24
C THR A 83 8.53 14.00 20.84
N ALA A 84 7.63 14.72 20.15
CA ALA A 84 7.28 14.37 18.77
C ALA A 84 8.52 14.38 17.88
N GLU A 85 9.43 15.32 18.12
CA GLU A 85 10.68 15.46 17.37
C GLU A 85 11.57 14.24 17.54
N LEU A 86 11.73 13.78 18.77
CA LEU A 86 12.53 12.60 19.06
C LEU A 86 11.92 11.34 18.44
N LYS A 87 10.60 11.18 18.57
CA LYS A 87 9.91 10.05 17.97
C LYS A 87 10.13 10.01 16.46
N SER A 88 10.05 11.17 15.80
CA SER A 88 10.27 11.27 14.35
C SER A 88 11.68 10.84 13.97
N ARG A 89 12.67 11.18 14.80
CA ARG A 89 14.06 10.77 14.54
C ARG A 89 14.23 9.26 14.68
N ILE A 90 13.59 8.68 15.68
CA ILE A 90 13.68 7.23 15.93
C ILE A 90 13.11 6.46 14.75
N THR A 91 12.02 6.95 14.16
CA THR A 91 11.30 6.23 13.09
C THR A 91 11.59 6.77 11.69
N ALA A 92 12.59 7.63 11.55
CA ALA A 92 12.82 8.35 10.27
C ALA A 92 12.92 7.43 9.06
N ASP A 93 13.68 6.35 9.16
CA ASP A 93 13.87 5.44 8.02
C ASP A 93 12.57 4.71 7.68
N ASN A 94 11.85 4.25 8.70
CA ASN A 94 10.58 3.57 8.49
C ASN A 94 9.54 4.52 7.93
N ASP A 95 9.53 5.78 8.40
CA ASP A 95 8.61 6.79 7.90
C ASP A 95 8.85 7.09 6.42
N ALA A 96 10.12 7.14 6.02
CA ALA A 96 10.48 7.35 4.62
C ALA A 96 9.97 6.18 3.76
N TRP A 97 10.12 4.96 4.26
CA TRP A 97 9.64 3.78 3.56
C TRP A 97 8.11 3.79 3.45
N ILE A 98 7.43 4.13 4.56
CA ILE A 98 5.96 4.19 4.58
C ILE A 98 5.46 5.22 3.57
N ALA A 99 6.08 6.40 3.53
CA ALA A 99 5.71 7.44 2.59
C ALA A 99 5.90 6.97 1.14
N ALA A 100 7.03 6.32 0.86
CA ALA A 100 7.31 5.80 -0.47
C ALA A 100 6.30 4.70 -0.86
N ALA A 101 5.92 3.86 0.10
CA ALA A 101 4.95 2.79 -0.15
C ALA A 101 3.57 3.35 -0.47
N LYS A 102 3.13 4.35 0.29
CA LYS A 102 1.84 4.99 0.06
C LYS A 102 1.81 5.70 -1.29
N GLU A 103 2.91 6.34 -1.65
CA GLU A 103 3.04 7.02 -2.93
C GLU A 103 3.01 6.02 -4.10
N TYR A 104 3.75 4.92 -3.96
CA TYR A 104 3.77 3.84 -4.95
C TYR A 104 2.36 3.27 -5.15
N ARG A 105 1.68 3.00 -4.05
CA ARG A 105 0.33 2.47 -4.08
C ARG A 105 -0.64 3.43 -4.78
N SER A 106 -0.57 4.70 -4.41
CA SER A 106 -1.45 5.73 -4.99
C SER A 106 -1.22 5.88 -6.48
N ALA A 107 0.05 5.93 -6.90
CA ALA A 107 0.40 6.05 -8.31
C ALA A 107 -0.08 4.83 -9.11
N SER A 108 0.06 3.65 -8.54
CA SER A 108 -0.38 2.40 -9.18
C SER A 108 -1.91 2.39 -9.33
N ALA A 109 -2.62 2.79 -8.28
CA ALA A 109 -4.09 2.84 -8.33
C ALA A 109 -4.56 3.84 -9.38
N GLN A 110 -3.90 5.00 -9.48
CA GLN A 110 -4.23 5.99 -10.50
C GLN A 110 -3.98 5.47 -11.90
N ASN A 111 -2.87 4.76 -12.10
CA ASN A 111 -2.55 4.19 -13.40
C ASN A 111 -3.64 3.22 -13.86
N PHE A 112 -4.09 2.34 -12.96
CA PHE A 112 -5.18 1.42 -13.29
C PHE A 112 -6.49 2.15 -13.56
N SER A 113 -6.77 3.20 -12.78
CA SER A 113 -8.03 3.93 -12.92
C SER A 113 -8.12 4.69 -14.24
N LYS A 114 -6.99 5.01 -14.85
CA LYS A 114 -6.95 5.71 -16.15
C LYS A 114 -7.15 4.78 -17.34
N MET A 115 -7.05 3.48 -17.11
CA MET A 115 -7.19 2.52 -18.21
C MET A 115 -8.67 2.29 -18.52
N SER A 116 -9.03 2.40 -19.80
CA SER A 116 -10.39 2.09 -20.23
C SER A 116 -10.60 0.59 -20.36
N GLU A 117 -9.50 -0.14 -20.55
CA GLU A 117 -9.56 -1.60 -20.71
C GLU A 117 -8.20 -2.18 -20.30
N ILE A 118 -8.24 -3.25 -19.51
CA ILE A 118 -7.04 -3.94 -19.05
C ILE A 118 -7.07 -5.37 -19.59
N PRO A 119 -6.20 -5.71 -20.55
CA PRO A 119 -6.19 -7.10 -21.06
C PRO A 119 -5.71 -8.07 -19.97
N ALA A 120 -6.55 -9.02 -19.61
CA ALA A 120 -6.22 -10.01 -18.59
C ALA A 120 -4.94 -10.76 -18.94
N LYS A 121 -4.79 -11.14 -20.20
CA LYS A 121 -3.61 -11.87 -20.65
C LYS A 121 -2.33 -11.08 -20.36
N GLN A 122 -2.36 -9.77 -20.57
CA GLN A 122 -1.18 -8.92 -20.33
C GLN A 122 -0.81 -8.93 -18.86
N VAL A 123 -1.80 -8.85 -17.98
CA VAL A 123 -1.57 -8.90 -16.52
C VAL A 123 -0.95 -10.26 -16.15
N ILE A 124 -1.51 -11.32 -16.68
CA ILE A 124 -1.04 -12.68 -16.40
C ILE A 124 0.40 -12.85 -16.88
N ASP A 125 0.70 -12.39 -18.09
CA ASP A 125 2.04 -12.49 -18.66
C ASP A 125 3.06 -11.69 -17.86
N SER A 126 2.62 -10.60 -17.22
CA SER A 126 3.47 -9.72 -16.43
C SER A 126 3.40 -10.01 -14.94
N ARG A 127 2.83 -11.15 -14.53
CA ARG A 127 2.55 -11.42 -13.12
C ARG A 127 3.76 -11.32 -12.19
N TYR A 128 4.93 -11.64 -12.70
CA TYR A 128 6.15 -11.58 -11.88
C TYR A 128 6.53 -10.14 -11.52
N ASN A 129 6.09 -9.17 -12.32
CA ASN A 129 6.30 -7.76 -12.01
C ASN A 129 5.42 -7.30 -10.85
N PHE A 130 4.38 -8.06 -10.53
CA PHE A 130 3.48 -7.76 -9.42
C PHE A 130 3.79 -8.61 -8.19
N SER A 131 4.93 -9.31 -8.19
CA SER A 131 5.30 -10.12 -7.03
C SER A 131 5.68 -9.20 -5.85
N GLY A 132 5.42 -9.69 -4.64
CA GLY A 132 5.73 -8.93 -3.44
C GLY A 132 7.20 -8.50 -3.40
N GLU A 133 8.10 -9.38 -3.82
CA GLU A 133 9.52 -9.07 -3.82
C GLU A 133 9.85 -7.87 -4.71
N VAL A 134 9.32 -7.86 -5.93
CA VAL A 134 9.57 -6.77 -6.89
C VAL A 134 8.99 -5.45 -6.35
N ILE A 135 7.78 -5.53 -5.81
CA ILE A 135 7.11 -4.36 -5.24
C ILE A 135 7.93 -3.77 -4.09
N LEU A 136 8.35 -4.61 -3.16
CA LEU A 136 9.12 -4.13 -2.01
C LEU A 136 10.46 -3.55 -2.43
N ARG A 137 11.08 -4.13 -3.44
CA ARG A 137 12.34 -3.62 -3.97
C ARG A 137 12.15 -2.23 -4.59
N SER A 138 11.05 -2.05 -5.31
CA SER A 138 10.73 -0.75 -5.93
C SER A 138 10.48 0.32 -4.87
N ILE A 139 9.78 -0.05 -3.80
CA ILE A 139 9.52 0.87 -2.70
C ILE A 139 10.82 1.26 -2.00
N ASN A 140 11.68 0.27 -1.75
CA ASN A 140 12.98 0.53 -1.13
C ASN A 140 13.81 1.49 -1.96
N TYR A 141 13.85 1.27 -3.28
CA TYR A 141 14.57 2.15 -4.19
C TYR A 141 14.05 3.59 -4.09
N ASN A 142 12.74 3.75 -4.13
CA ASN A 142 12.13 5.08 -4.06
C ASN A 142 12.41 5.76 -2.72
N ALA A 143 12.36 5.00 -1.64
CA ALA A 143 12.66 5.53 -0.30
C ALA A 143 14.11 6.04 -0.23
N GLU A 144 15.05 5.28 -0.80
CA GLU A 144 16.45 5.69 -0.84
C GLU A 144 16.66 6.94 -1.67
N GLN A 145 15.96 7.05 -2.82
CA GLN A 145 16.06 8.24 -3.66
C GLN A 145 15.59 9.49 -2.93
N LYS A 146 14.51 9.37 -2.17
CA LYS A 146 13.99 10.50 -1.39
C LYS A 146 14.98 10.96 -0.33
N LYS A 147 15.66 10.02 0.31
CA LYS A 147 16.67 10.37 1.31
C LYS A 147 17.84 11.11 0.69
N ARG A 148 18.24 10.75 -0.52
CA ARG A 148 19.36 11.37 -1.22
C ARG A 148 19.07 12.80 -1.64
N LYS A 149 17.79 13.12 -1.88
CA LYS A 149 17.41 14.46 -2.33
C LYS A 149 17.44 15.50 -1.22
N LYS A 150 17.63 15.08 -0.02
CA LYS A 150 17.83 15.99 1.09
C LYS A 150 19.32 16.25 1.29
#